data_5185aa14e9487e4b5bf8728335efeef3
#
_entry.id   5185aa14e9487e4b5bf8728335efeef3
#
_cell.length_a   1.000
_cell.length_b   1.000
_cell.length_c   1.000
_cell.angle_alpha   90.00
_cell.angle_beta   90.00
_cell.angle_gamma   90.00
#
_symmetry.space_group_name_H-M   'P 1'
#
loop_
_entity.id
_entity.type
_entity.pdbx_description
1 polymer ?
#
loop_
_entity_poly.entity_id
_entity_poly.type
_entity_poly.pdbx_seq_one_letter_code
_entity_poly.pdbx_strand_id
1 'polypeptide(L)'
;MKKLLAVILTLAMVAAMAVTATAETAVDYSGVKLGVILLHDENSTYDLNFQNGVLEAVAALGLSEDQYIIKTGIPESEDCKNAALDLADEGCNVIFADSFGHEDFMIDAAKELPDVEFCHATGTKAHTEGLANFHNAFASIYEGRYLAGVAAGLKLNELKEAGKLKGDHPVMGYVGAYTYAEVISGYTSFYLGAKSVCPDVTMNVQFTGSWYDETEEKNAAQALIASADLISQHADSMGAPSACEDAGIPDVSYNGSTVESCPNTFIVASRINWAPYFEYILTQKAKGEAIDTDWTGTIATGSVVLTDVNEQAAAAGTVEKLAEVKAELEAGTRKVFDTATEGFITVNGEAVTSYMADVNSDAAFEKDTEAVADGYFHESEYRSAPYFDMQIDGITLLNAAF
;
A
#
# COMPACT_ATOMS: atom_id res chain seq x y z
N MET A 1 8.46 -60.45 30.16
CA MET A 1 9.48 -60.30 29.10
C MET A 1 8.90 -59.90 27.76
N LYS A 2 7.85 -60.53 27.23
CA LYS A 2 7.26 -60.15 25.91
C LYS A 2 6.66 -58.73 25.86
N LYS A 3 6.12 -58.17 26.96
CA LYS A 3 5.57 -56.81 27.01
C LYS A 3 6.68 -55.73 27.15
N LEU A 4 7.85 -56.06 27.68
CA LEU A 4 8.97 -55.14 27.81
C LEU A 4 9.69 -54.96 26.46
N LEU A 5 9.70 -56.01 25.64
CA LEU A 5 10.33 -55.98 24.29
C LEU A 5 9.49 -55.11 23.30
N ALA A 6 8.16 -55.15 23.45
CA ALA A 6 7.24 -54.33 22.60
C ALA A 6 7.38 -52.83 22.88
N VAL A 7 7.61 -52.43 24.14
CA VAL A 7 7.80 -51.02 24.52
C VAL A 7 9.15 -50.49 24.05
N ILE A 8 10.20 -51.31 24.07
CA ILE A 8 11.52 -50.90 23.56
C ILE A 8 11.57 -50.78 22.04
N LEU A 9 10.83 -51.62 21.30
CA LEU A 9 10.71 -51.51 19.83
C LEU A 9 9.88 -50.29 19.42
N THR A 10 8.84 -49.94 20.18
CA THR A 10 8.01 -48.73 19.89
C THR A 10 8.82 -47.44 20.20
N LEU A 11 9.62 -47.41 21.27
CA LEU A 11 10.48 -46.24 21.52
C LEU A 11 11.60 -46.11 20.48
N ALA A 12 12.15 -47.22 19.96
CA ALA A 12 13.18 -47.20 18.91
C ALA A 12 12.59 -46.71 17.56
N MET A 13 11.35 -47.03 17.23
CA MET A 13 10.70 -46.53 16.01
C MET A 13 10.30 -45.04 16.12
N VAL A 14 9.92 -44.56 17.30
CA VAL A 14 9.64 -43.13 17.51
C VAL A 14 10.91 -42.30 17.49
N ALA A 15 12.07 -42.88 17.96
CA ALA A 15 13.34 -42.19 17.87
C ALA A 15 13.94 -42.17 16.44
N ALA A 16 13.54 -43.12 15.57
CA ALA A 16 14.02 -43.18 14.17
C ALA A 16 13.19 -42.29 13.20
N MET A 17 12.04 -41.75 13.62
CA MET A 17 11.25 -40.78 12.82
C MET A 17 11.57 -39.31 13.17
N ALA A 18 12.47 -39.04 14.08
CA ALA A 18 12.79 -37.71 14.57
C ALA A 18 14.06 -37.09 13.98
N VAL A 19 14.67 -37.65 12.93
CA VAL A 19 15.86 -37.05 12.32
C VAL A 19 15.82 -37.20 10.79
N THR A 20 14.93 -36.44 10.17
CA THR A 20 15.14 -35.86 8.85
C THR A 20 14.52 -34.47 8.82
N ALA A 21 14.89 -33.62 9.76
CA ALA A 21 14.95 -32.22 9.47
C ALA A 21 16.17 -32.10 8.52
N THR A 22 15.91 -32.04 7.23
CA THR A 22 16.87 -31.49 6.29
C THR A 22 17.20 -30.11 6.85
N ALA A 23 18.43 -29.90 7.32
CA ALA A 23 18.88 -28.54 7.59
C ALA A 23 18.70 -27.79 6.27
N GLU A 24 17.75 -26.86 6.24
CA GLU A 24 17.64 -25.91 5.15
C GLU A 24 19.03 -25.27 5.04
N THR A 25 19.69 -25.45 3.93
CA THR A 25 21.00 -24.83 3.71
C THR A 25 20.76 -23.32 3.79
N ALA A 26 21.44 -22.65 4.72
CA ALA A 26 21.34 -21.21 4.86
C ALA A 26 21.60 -20.56 3.49
N VAL A 27 20.75 -19.63 3.10
CA VAL A 27 20.88 -18.91 1.82
C VAL A 27 22.16 -18.07 1.88
N ASP A 28 22.96 -18.13 0.83
CA ASP A 28 24.17 -17.33 0.69
C ASP A 28 23.88 -16.03 -0.05
N TYR A 29 23.87 -14.93 0.68
CA TYR A 29 23.61 -13.59 0.13
C TYR A 29 24.89 -12.86 -0.30
N SER A 30 26.08 -13.46 -0.24
CA SER A 30 27.37 -12.79 -0.53
C SER A 30 27.47 -12.26 -1.97
N GLY A 31 26.71 -12.83 -2.90
CA GLY A 31 26.66 -12.41 -4.31
C GLY A 31 25.52 -11.44 -4.64
N VAL A 32 24.75 -10.97 -3.66
CA VAL A 32 23.60 -10.08 -3.90
C VAL A 32 23.92 -8.66 -3.48
N LYS A 33 23.62 -7.69 -4.35
CA LYS A 33 23.72 -6.26 -4.04
C LYS A 33 22.50 -5.53 -4.59
N LEU A 34 21.80 -4.79 -3.71
CA LEU A 34 20.59 -4.04 -3.99
C LEU A 34 20.93 -2.59 -4.34
N GLY A 35 20.36 -2.06 -5.43
CA GLY A 35 20.27 -0.64 -5.74
C GLY A 35 18.84 -0.16 -5.59
N VAL A 36 18.63 1.00 -5.00
CA VAL A 36 17.29 1.59 -4.80
C VAL A 36 17.29 3.02 -5.32
N ILE A 37 16.27 3.35 -6.10
CA ILE A 37 16.03 4.67 -6.70
C ILE A 37 14.74 5.21 -6.11
N LEU A 38 14.80 6.37 -5.46
CA LEU A 38 13.67 7.03 -4.84
C LEU A 38 13.46 8.42 -5.45
N LEU A 39 12.20 8.79 -5.66
CA LEU A 39 11.83 10.09 -6.24
C LEU A 39 12.20 11.26 -5.31
N HIS A 40 11.95 11.10 -4.01
CA HIS A 40 12.24 12.10 -3.00
C HIS A 40 13.18 11.54 -1.92
N ASP A 41 13.32 12.24 -0.81
CA ASP A 41 14.10 11.85 0.35
C ASP A 41 13.18 11.43 1.53
N GLU A 42 13.73 11.35 2.73
CA GLU A 42 13.04 10.96 3.95
C GLU A 42 11.93 11.94 4.41
N ASN A 43 11.81 13.10 3.81
CA ASN A 43 10.72 14.04 4.10
C ASN A 43 9.40 13.62 3.44
N SER A 44 9.45 12.82 2.38
CA SER A 44 8.29 12.15 1.82
C SER A 44 7.97 10.90 2.64
N THR A 45 6.73 10.79 3.14
CA THR A 45 6.29 9.61 3.91
C THR A 45 6.24 8.35 3.06
N TYR A 46 6.02 8.48 1.75
CA TYR A 46 6.05 7.39 0.78
C TYR A 46 7.47 6.85 0.60
N ASP A 47 8.44 7.70 0.24
CA ASP A 47 9.84 7.32 0.02
C ASP A 47 10.49 6.77 1.30
N LEU A 48 10.15 7.35 2.47
CA LEU A 48 10.62 6.87 3.77
C LEU A 48 10.19 5.43 4.05
N ASN A 49 9.01 5.00 3.58
CA ASN A 49 8.56 3.61 3.72
C ASN A 49 9.46 2.62 2.98
N PHE A 50 9.96 2.98 1.79
CA PHE A 50 10.92 2.14 1.05
C PHE A 50 12.26 2.09 1.75
N GLN A 51 12.78 3.23 2.21
CA GLN A 51 14.04 3.27 2.97
C GLN A 51 13.96 2.35 4.20
N ASN A 52 12.90 2.45 5.00
CA ASN A 52 12.67 1.60 6.16
C ASN A 52 12.56 0.12 5.76
N GLY A 53 11.82 -0.20 4.71
CA GLY A 53 11.67 -1.57 4.20
C GLY A 53 13.00 -2.19 3.76
N VAL A 54 13.86 -1.42 3.10
CA VAL A 54 15.22 -1.85 2.74
C VAL A 54 16.04 -2.15 3.98
N LEU A 55 16.06 -1.21 4.96
CA LEU A 55 16.86 -1.37 6.18
C LEU A 55 16.37 -2.56 7.02
N GLU A 56 15.06 -2.78 7.11
CA GLU A 56 14.48 -3.93 7.80
C GLU A 56 14.87 -5.26 7.10
N ALA A 57 14.73 -5.33 5.77
CA ALA A 57 15.08 -6.52 4.99
C ALA A 57 16.60 -6.83 5.06
N VAL A 58 17.44 -5.82 4.91
CA VAL A 58 18.90 -5.94 5.02
C VAL A 58 19.31 -6.50 6.39
N ALA A 59 18.69 -5.99 7.47
CA ALA A 59 18.93 -6.47 8.83
C ALA A 59 18.42 -7.91 9.01
N ALA A 60 17.23 -8.25 8.50
CA ALA A 60 16.65 -9.59 8.62
C ALA A 60 17.46 -10.65 7.87
N LEU A 61 17.99 -10.31 6.69
CA LEU A 61 18.80 -11.22 5.88
C LEU A 61 20.29 -11.22 6.27
N GLY A 62 20.71 -10.31 7.15
CA GLY A 62 22.10 -10.20 7.60
C GLY A 62 23.06 -9.68 6.54
N LEU A 63 22.57 -8.82 5.63
CA LEU A 63 23.41 -8.17 4.63
C LEU A 63 24.26 -7.07 5.28
N SER A 64 25.44 -6.83 4.70
CA SER A 64 26.35 -5.76 5.12
C SER A 64 26.03 -4.42 4.40
N GLU A 65 26.54 -3.31 4.94
CA GLU A 65 26.31 -1.96 4.40
C GLU A 65 26.81 -1.78 2.96
N ASP A 66 27.76 -2.57 2.49
CA ASP A 66 28.27 -2.54 1.12
C ASP A 66 27.40 -3.33 0.12
N GLN A 67 26.39 -4.06 0.61
CA GLN A 67 25.46 -4.82 -0.22
C GLN A 67 24.16 -4.05 -0.59
N TYR A 68 24.05 -2.79 -0.26
CA TYR A 68 22.96 -1.96 -0.75
C TYR A 68 23.38 -0.50 -0.98
N ILE A 69 22.71 0.17 -1.92
CA ILE A 69 22.87 1.59 -2.23
C ILE A 69 21.49 2.20 -2.41
N ILE A 70 21.20 3.32 -1.75
CA ILE A 70 19.97 4.09 -1.93
C ILE A 70 20.32 5.43 -2.55
N LYS A 71 19.69 5.76 -3.70
CA LYS A 71 19.76 7.07 -4.36
C LYS A 71 18.42 7.77 -4.21
N THR A 72 18.41 8.96 -3.62
CA THR A 72 17.21 9.79 -3.41
C THR A 72 17.20 10.99 -4.32
N GLY A 73 16.03 11.59 -4.53
CA GLY A 73 15.88 12.79 -5.35
C GLY A 73 16.08 12.53 -6.84
N ILE A 74 15.76 11.34 -7.33
CA ILE A 74 15.90 10.96 -8.74
C ILE A 74 14.58 11.25 -9.46
N PRO A 75 14.50 12.22 -10.37
CA PRO A 75 13.26 12.59 -11.03
C PRO A 75 12.75 11.50 -11.98
N GLU A 76 11.45 11.54 -12.27
CA GLU A 76 10.77 10.68 -13.25
C GLU A 76 11.16 11.07 -14.69
N SER A 77 12.41 10.83 -15.04
CA SER A 77 13.02 11.23 -16.30
C SER A 77 14.16 10.27 -16.69
N GLU A 78 14.89 10.58 -17.76
CA GLU A 78 16.10 9.85 -18.17
C GLU A 78 17.14 9.73 -17.03
N ASP A 79 17.07 10.59 -16.02
CA ASP A 79 17.94 10.49 -14.84
C ASP A 79 17.68 9.19 -14.05
N CYS A 80 16.45 8.67 -14.06
CA CYS A 80 16.14 7.36 -13.47
C CYS A 80 16.88 6.24 -14.18
N LYS A 81 16.86 6.19 -15.51
CA LYS A 81 17.62 5.21 -16.29
C LYS A 81 19.13 5.34 -16.03
N ASN A 82 19.66 6.56 -16.06
CA ASN A 82 21.07 6.80 -15.78
C ASN A 82 21.45 6.32 -14.36
N ALA A 83 20.61 6.60 -13.36
CA ALA A 83 20.84 6.14 -12.00
C ALA A 83 20.83 4.59 -11.90
N ALA A 84 19.95 3.94 -12.67
CA ALA A 84 19.90 2.47 -12.72
C ALA A 84 21.15 1.87 -13.35
N LEU A 85 21.64 2.44 -14.47
CA LEU A 85 22.88 2.02 -15.11
C LEU A 85 24.10 2.24 -14.19
N ASP A 86 24.19 3.39 -13.53
CA ASP A 86 25.23 3.69 -12.54
C ASP A 86 25.22 2.66 -11.37
N LEU A 87 24.06 2.31 -10.85
CA LEU A 87 23.93 1.30 -9.79
C LEU A 87 24.42 -0.09 -10.25
N ALA A 88 24.14 -0.46 -11.51
CA ALA A 88 24.62 -1.69 -12.10
C ALA A 88 26.17 -1.65 -12.24
N ASP A 89 26.75 -0.53 -12.67
CA ASP A 89 28.20 -0.33 -12.74
C ASP A 89 28.86 -0.37 -11.36
N GLU A 90 28.15 0.02 -10.30
CA GLU A 90 28.55 -0.11 -8.90
C GLU A 90 28.39 -1.55 -8.36
N GLY A 91 27.93 -2.49 -9.19
CA GLY A 91 27.81 -3.93 -8.90
C GLY A 91 26.45 -4.34 -8.33
N CYS A 92 25.44 -3.48 -8.35
CA CYS A 92 24.07 -3.88 -8.00
C CYS A 92 23.52 -4.85 -9.06
N ASN A 93 22.96 -5.97 -8.62
CA ASN A 93 22.37 -6.98 -9.49
C ASN A 93 20.86 -7.20 -9.25
N VAL A 94 20.29 -6.44 -8.31
CA VAL A 94 18.86 -6.19 -8.13
C VAL A 94 18.70 -4.68 -7.98
N ILE A 95 17.90 -4.04 -8.83
CA ILE A 95 17.69 -2.58 -8.83
C ILE A 95 16.18 -2.32 -8.73
N PHE A 96 15.79 -1.50 -7.78
CA PHE A 96 14.40 -1.16 -7.50
C PHE A 96 14.17 0.34 -7.67
N ALA A 97 13.00 0.72 -8.21
CA ALA A 97 12.55 2.12 -8.26
C ALA A 97 11.11 2.24 -7.75
N ASP A 98 10.80 3.34 -7.07
CA ASP A 98 9.57 3.48 -6.28
C ASP A 98 8.45 4.27 -6.95
N SER A 99 8.73 5.14 -7.90
CA SER A 99 7.73 6.08 -8.41
C SER A 99 7.11 5.68 -9.74
N PHE A 100 5.81 5.97 -9.91
CA PHE A 100 5.02 5.62 -11.10
C PHE A 100 5.68 6.02 -12.41
N GLY A 101 6.22 7.23 -12.52
CA GLY A 101 6.88 7.70 -13.73
C GLY A 101 8.29 7.15 -13.97
N HIS A 102 8.86 6.37 -13.06
CA HIS A 102 10.13 5.68 -13.26
C HIS A 102 10.00 4.44 -14.18
N GLU A 103 8.78 3.90 -14.39
CA GLU A 103 8.57 2.58 -15.01
C GLU A 103 9.22 2.44 -16.38
N ASP A 104 8.97 3.37 -17.30
CA ASP A 104 9.50 3.30 -18.67
C ASP A 104 11.03 3.37 -18.71
N PHE A 105 11.63 4.14 -17.82
CA PHE A 105 13.09 4.28 -17.71
C PHE A 105 13.73 3.03 -17.11
N MET A 106 13.06 2.36 -16.18
CA MET A 106 13.49 1.06 -15.63
C MET A 106 13.37 -0.05 -16.67
N ILE A 107 12.32 -0.06 -17.49
CA ILE A 107 12.14 -1.00 -18.62
C ILE A 107 13.27 -0.82 -19.64
N ASP A 108 13.62 0.42 -19.96
CA ASP A 108 14.71 0.70 -20.89
C ASP A 108 16.07 0.24 -20.34
N ALA A 109 16.33 0.42 -19.05
CA ALA A 109 17.52 -0.11 -18.40
C ALA A 109 17.53 -1.66 -18.39
N ALA A 110 16.40 -2.30 -18.14
CA ALA A 110 16.25 -3.76 -18.16
C ALA A 110 16.54 -4.37 -19.54
N LYS A 111 16.15 -3.68 -20.61
CA LYS A 111 16.46 -4.07 -22.00
C LYS A 111 17.98 -4.01 -22.31
N GLU A 112 18.70 -3.08 -21.68
CA GLU A 112 20.15 -2.92 -21.85
C GLU A 112 20.98 -3.91 -21.03
N LEU A 113 20.48 -4.30 -19.84
CA LEU A 113 21.20 -5.11 -18.85
C LEU A 113 20.44 -6.39 -18.49
N PRO A 114 20.40 -7.40 -19.36
CA PRO A 114 19.56 -8.58 -19.19
C PRO A 114 19.98 -9.50 -18.03
N ASP A 115 21.16 -9.32 -17.43
CA ASP A 115 21.66 -10.09 -16.29
C ASP A 115 21.37 -9.44 -14.92
N VAL A 116 20.78 -8.22 -14.93
CA VAL A 116 20.36 -7.48 -13.74
C VAL A 116 18.86 -7.55 -13.60
N GLU A 117 18.35 -7.79 -12.38
CA GLU A 117 16.92 -7.76 -12.09
C GLU A 117 16.47 -6.31 -11.82
N PHE A 118 15.42 -5.89 -12.50
CA PHE A 118 14.80 -4.58 -12.32
C PHE A 118 13.41 -4.74 -11.74
N CYS A 119 13.16 -4.12 -10.60
CA CYS A 119 11.90 -4.17 -9.89
C CYS A 119 11.33 -2.76 -9.78
N HIS A 120 10.01 -2.63 -9.88
CA HIS A 120 9.37 -1.32 -9.88
C HIS A 120 8.06 -1.35 -9.09
N ALA A 121 7.89 -0.39 -8.18
CA ALA A 121 6.63 -0.20 -7.47
C ALA A 121 5.63 0.59 -8.33
N THR A 122 4.33 0.32 -8.14
CA THR A 122 3.22 0.98 -8.84
C THR A 122 3.13 0.73 -10.35
N GLY A 123 4.09 0.01 -10.92
CA GLY A 123 4.16 -0.26 -12.35
C GLY A 123 3.06 -1.20 -12.84
N THR A 124 2.80 -1.12 -14.14
CA THR A 124 1.67 -1.81 -14.77
C THR A 124 2.07 -2.58 -16.04
N LYS A 125 3.34 -2.51 -16.47
CA LYS A 125 3.79 -2.97 -17.79
C LYS A 125 4.58 -4.29 -17.78
N ALA A 126 4.93 -4.86 -16.62
CA ALA A 126 5.74 -6.08 -16.59
C ALA A 126 5.10 -7.24 -17.38
N HIS A 127 3.78 -7.40 -17.31
CA HIS A 127 3.05 -8.43 -18.05
C HIS A 127 3.07 -8.20 -19.57
N THR A 128 3.06 -6.96 -20.04
CA THR A 128 2.99 -6.61 -21.47
C THR A 128 4.36 -6.51 -22.11
N GLU A 129 5.38 -6.07 -21.39
CA GLU A 129 6.76 -6.00 -21.87
C GLU A 129 7.41 -7.40 -22.05
N GLY A 130 7.03 -8.35 -21.21
CA GLY A 130 7.49 -9.74 -21.30
C GLY A 130 8.99 -9.93 -21.12
N LEU A 131 9.66 -9.01 -20.41
CA LEU A 131 11.08 -9.10 -20.05
C LEU A 131 11.24 -10.05 -18.86
N ALA A 132 12.21 -10.96 -18.95
CA ALA A 132 12.45 -11.92 -17.90
C ALA A 132 13.08 -11.32 -16.63
N ASN A 133 13.63 -10.11 -16.72
CA ASN A 133 14.34 -9.38 -15.69
C ASN A 133 13.66 -8.04 -15.32
N PHE A 134 12.38 -7.87 -15.62
CA PHE A 134 11.59 -6.71 -15.20
C PHE A 134 10.33 -7.14 -14.47
N HIS A 135 10.11 -6.60 -13.27
CA HIS A 135 9.10 -7.04 -12.32
C HIS A 135 8.35 -5.86 -11.73
N ASN A 136 7.02 -5.93 -11.67
CA ASN A 136 6.22 -4.98 -10.93
C ASN A 136 5.92 -5.50 -9.52
N ALA A 137 5.67 -4.59 -8.59
CA ALA A 137 5.25 -4.91 -7.24
C ALA A 137 4.36 -3.82 -6.67
N PHE A 138 3.36 -4.22 -5.92
CA PHE A 138 2.61 -3.34 -5.05
C PHE A 138 1.99 -4.13 -3.89
N ALA A 139 1.21 -3.47 -3.05
CA ALA A 139 0.43 -4.17 -2.04
C ALA A 139 -1.05 -3.80 -2.16
N SER A 140 -1.93 -4.66 -1.64
CA SER A 140 -3.36 -4.42 -1.51
C SER A 140 -3.64 -3.32 -0.47
N ILE A 141 -3.05 -2.12 -0.67
CA ILE A 141 -3.09 -1.03 0.32
C ILE A 141 -4.52 -0.56 0.61
N TYR A 142 -5.46 -0.82 -0.29
CA TYR A 142 -6.88 -0.59 -0.07
C TYR A 142 -7.42 -1.30 1.20
N GLU A 143 -6.84 -2.43 1.62
CA GLU A 143 -7.19 -3.10 2.87
C GLU A 143 -6.82 -2.22 4.08
N GLY A 144 -5.61 -1.64 4.07
CA GLY A 144 -5.14 -0.70 5.09
C GLY A 144 -5.90 0.62 5.06
N ARG A 145 -6.22 1.14 3.87
CA ARG A 145 -7.05 2.34 3.71
C ARG A 145 -8.46 2.11 4.26
N TYR A 146 -9.04 0.93 4.03
CA TYR A 146 -10.33 0.56 4.61
C TYR A 146 -10.28 0.57 6.15
N LEU A 147 -9.26 -0.04 6.76
CA LEU A 147 -9.07 -0.01 8.21
C LEU A 147 -8.92 1.43 8.74
N ALA A 148 -8.11 2.25 8.09
CA ALA A 148 -7.96 3.66 8.43
C ALA A 148 -9.31 4.41 8.31
N GLY A 149 -10.12 4.07 7.32
CA GLY A 149 -11.48 4.55 7.16
C GLY A 149 -12.41 4.14 8.32
N VAL A 150 -12.29 2.91 8.82
CA VAL A 150 -13.05 2.48 10.02
C VAL A 150 -12.71 3.36 11.21
N ALA A 151 -11.43 3.67 11.45
CA ALA A 151 -11.03 4.60 12.51
C ALA A 151 -11.63 5.99 12.32
N ALA A 152 -11.63 6.50 11.08
CA ALA A 152 -12.27 7.77 10.73
C ALA A 152 -13.77 7.77 11.02
N GLY A 153 -14.49 6.71 10.61
CA GLY A 153 -15.93 6.59 10.84
C GLY A 153 -16.31 6.53 12.32
N LEU A 154 -15.51 5.85 13.15
CA LEU A 154 -15.69 5.84 14.61
C LEU A 154 -15.51 7.24 15.21
N LYS A 155 -14.50 7.99 14.74
CA LYS A 155 -14.28 9.38 15.18
C LYS A 155 -15.42 10.30 14.76
N LEU A 156 -15.94 10.13 13.56
CA LEU A 156 -17.09 10.89 13.06
C LEU A 156 -18.36 10.61 13.89
N ASN A 157 -18.60 9.36 14.29
CA ASN A 157 -19.69 9.02 15.20
C ASN A 157 -19.54 9.70 16.57
N GLU A 158 -18.32 9.71 17.13
CA GLU A 158 -18.04 10.44 18.39
C GLU A 158 -18.35 11.94 18.25
N LEU A 159 -17.93 12.58 17.14
CA LEU A 159 -18.22 13.99 16.87
C LEU A 159 -19.71 14.24 16.70
N LYS A 160 -20.43 13.35 16.02
CA LYS A 160 -21.88 13.41 15.83
C LYS A 160 -22.64 13.32 17.15
N GLU A 161 -22.29 12.34 17.99
CA GLU A 161 -22.88 12.16 19.33
C GLU A 161 -22.60 13.36 20.25
N ALA A 162 -21.45 13.98 20.10
CA ALA A 162 -21.07 15.19 20.85
C ALA A 162 -21.69 16.48 20.31
N GLY A 163 -22.42 16.43 19.18
CA GLY A 163 -23.00 17.60 18.51
C GLY A 163 -21.93 18.56 17.95
N LYS A 164 -20.79 18.03 17.51
CA LYS A 164 -19.64 18.79 17.03
C LYS A 164 -19.45 18.74 15.51
N LEU A 165 -20.37 18.14 14.77
CA LEU A 165 -20.34 18.19 13.32
C LEU A 165 -20.56 19.62 12.82
N LYS A 166 -19.95 19.96 11.70
CA LYS A 166 -20.10 21.26 11.02
C LYS A 166 -21.43 21.39 10.29
N GLY A 167 -21.97 20.27 9.83
CA GLY A 167 -23.23 20.18 9.07
C GLY A 167 -24.24 19.22 9.71
N ASP A 168 -25.23 18.83 8.90
CA ASP A 168 -26.32 17.94 9.33
C ASP A 168 -25.93 16.46 9.34
N HIS A 169 -24.83 16.10 8.69
CA HIS A 169 -24.29 14.75 8.58
C HIS A 169 -22.75 14.81 8.55
N PRO A 170 -22.05 13.69 8.86
CA PRO A 170 -20.60 13.61 8.84
C PRO A 170 -20.03 13.80 7.43
N VAL A 171 -19.03 14.65 7.29
CA VAL A 171 -18.31 14.91 6.02
C VAL A 171 -16.83 14.70 6.21
N MET A 172 -16.22 13.86 5.36
CA MET A 172 -14.77 13.73 5.25
C MET A 172 -14.23 14.62 4.14
N GLY A 173 -13.03 15.13 4.30
CA GLY A 173 -12.22 15.71 3.25
C GLY A 173 -11.07 14.77 2.90
N TYR A 174 -10.67 14.75 1.64
CA TYR A 174 -9.56 13.94 1.17
C TYR A 174 -8.66 14.74 0.22
N VAL A 175 -7.38 14.84 0.56
CA VAL A 175 -6.38 15.49 -0.29
C VAL A 175 -5.72 14.42 -1.14
N GLY A 176 -5.96 14.43 -2.44
CA GLY A 176 -5.36 13.48 -3.40
C GLY A 176 -4.25 14.12 -4.21
N ALA A 177 -3.27 13.34 -4.66
CA ALA A 177 -2.24 13.79 -5.58
C ALA A 177 -2.80 13.91 -7.01
N TYR A 178 -3.10 12.80 -7.65
CA TYR A 178 -3.61 12.72 -9.02
C TYR A 178 -4.92 11.91 -9.10
N THR A 179 -5.66 12.09 -10.20
CA THR A 179 -6.88 11.31 -10.48
C THR A 179 -6.50 9.99 -11.18
N TYR A 180 -5.59 9.23 -10.58
CA TYR A 180 -5.18 7.90 -11.04
C TYR A 180 -5.86 6.80 -10.23
N ALA A 181 -5.94 5.58 -10.79
CA ALA A 181 -6.61 4.45 -10.15
C ALA A 181 -6.06 4.16 -8.74
N GLU A 182 -4.76 4.29 -8.50
CA GLU A 182 -4.15 4.12 -7.19
C GLU A 182 -4.78 5.06 -6.14
N VAL A 183 -4.93 6.35 -6.47
CA VAL A 183 -5.52 7.34 -5.57
C VAL A 183 -7.02 7.12 -5.43
N ILE A 184 -7.72 6.74 -6.53
CA ILE A 184 -9.16 6.45 -6.55
C ILE A 184 -9.47 5.22 -5.68
N SER A 185 -8.74 4.13 -5.84
CA SER A 185 -8.81 2.93 -4.99
C SER A 185 -8.57 3.29 -3.51
N GLY A 186 -7.56 4.13 -3.26
CA GLY A 186 -7.19 4.59 -1.93
C GLY A 186 -8.30 5.37 -1.22
N TYR A 187 -8.83 6.43 -1.84
CA TYR A 187 -9.90 7.21 -1.20
C TYR A 187 -11.22 6.45 -1.14
N THR A 188 -11.52 5.63 -2.15
CA THR A 188 -12.75 4.85 -2.16
C THR A 188 -12.76 3.81 -1.04
N SER A 189 -11.69 3.05 -0.88
CA SER A 189 -11.58 2.07 0.22
C SER A 189 -11.62 2.74 1.59
N PHE A 190 -10.99 3.90 1.76
CA PHE A 190 -11.08 4.71 2.98
C PHE A 190 -12.53 5.14 3.26
N TYR A 191 -13.24 5.65 2.26
CA TYR A 191 -14.65 6.01 2.37
C TYR A 191 -15.51 4.80 2.76
N LEU A 192 -15.33 3.65 2.12
CA LEU A 192 -16.09 2.44 2.41
C LEU A 192 -15.83 1.92 3.83
N GLY A 193 -14.59 2.04 4.32
CA GLY A 193 -14.26 1.76 5.70
C GLY A 193 -15.03 2.63 6.68
N ALA A 194 -15.07 3.94 6.45
CA ALA A 194 -15.85 4.88 7.26
C ALA A 194 -17.35 4.60 7.15
N LYS A 195 -17.88 4.39 5.96
CA LYS A 195 -19.29 4.07 5.71
C LYS A 195 -19.73 2.79 6.41
N SER A 196 -18.85 1.81 6.57
CA SER A 196 -19.18 0.54 7.24
C SER A 196 -19.58 0.70 8.71
N VAL A 197 -19.14 1.78 9.37
CA VAL A 197 -19.45 2.09 10.78
C VAL A 197 -20.20 3.42 10.95
N CYS A 198 -20.18 4.30 9.96
CA CYS A 198 -20.87 5.60 9.92
C CYS A 198 -21.64 5.73 8.59
N PRO A 199 -22.83 5.12 8.44
CA PRO A 199 -23.49 4.92 7.14
C PRO A 199 -23.92 6.20 6.41
N ASP A 200 -24.09 7.31 7.11
CA ASP A 200 -24.49 8.60 6.55
C ASP A 200 -23.33 9.53 6.20
N VAL A 201 -22.09 9.02 6.27
CA VAL A 201 -20.90 9.79 5.89
C VAL A 201 -20.86 10.08 4.39
N THR A 202 -20.37 11.27 4.04
CA THR A 202 -19.99 11.63 2.67
C THR A 202 -18.56 12.11 2.62
N MET A 203 -17.96 12.20 1.42
CA MET A 203 -16.57 12.62 1.27
C MET A 203 -16.41 13.58 0.09
N ASN A 204 -15.62 14.65 0.30
CA ASN A 204 -15.16 15.56 -0.73
C ASN A 204 -13.67 15.32 -1.00
N VAL A 205 -13.31 15.17 -2.27
CA VAL A 205 -11.92 14.94 -2.70
C VAL A 205 -11.41 16.15 -3.48
N GLN A 206 -10.22 16.63 -3.14
CA GLN A 206 -9.54 17.70 -3.87
C GLN A 206 -8.11 17.25 -4.20
N PHE A 207 -7.74 17.37 -5.50
CA PHE A 207 -6.44 16.95 -5.99
C PHE A 207 -5.48 18.14 -6.07
N THR A 208 -4.19 17.89 -5.80
CA THR A 208 -3.10 18.88 -5.86
C THR A 208 -2.40 18.91 -7.21
N GLY A 209 -2.34 17.78 -7.93
CA GLY A 209 -1.56 17.62 -9.17
C GLY A 209 -0.07 17.36 -8.91
N SER A 210 0.27 16.92 -7.71
CA SER A 210 1.64 16.52 -7.32
C SER A 210 1.59 15.41 -6.29
N TRP A 211 2.56 14.48 -6.31
CA TRP A 211 2.76 13.50 -5.25
C TRP A 211 3.20 14.18 -3.96
N TYR A 212 4.08 15.16 -4.04
CA TYR A 212 4.61 15.92 -2.92
C TYR A 212 4.62 17.42 -3.22
N ASP A 213 3.76 18.18 -2.58
CA ASP A 213 3.75 19.64 -2.55
C ASP A 213 3.12 20.14 -1.25
N GLU A 214 3.95 20.43 -0.25
CA GLU A 214 3.50 20.82 1.09
C GLU A 214 2.57 22.04 1.06
N THR A 215 2.80 22.99 0.15
CA THR A 215 1.98 24.20 0.02
C THR A 215 0.62 23.89 -0.55
N GLU A 216 0.56 23.15 -1.67
CA GLU A 216 -0.71 22.81 -2.32
C GLU A 216 -1.51 21.82 -1.48
N GLU A 217 -0.87 20.86 -0.81
CA GLU A 217 -1.54 19.95 0.13
C GLU A 217 -2.13 20.70 1.32
N LYS A 218 -1.39 21.66 1.91
CA LYS A 218 -1.89 22.53 2.97
C LYS A 218 -3.07 23.38 2.52
N ASN A 219 -2.99 23.98 1.33
CA ASN A 219 -4.07 24.78 0.75
C ASN A 219 -5.33 23.95 0.52
N ALA A 220 -5.19 22.74 -0.06
CA ALA A 220 -6.29 21.82 -0.30
C ALA A 220 -6.97 21.39 1.02
N ALA A 221 -6.16 21.01 2.02
CA ALA A 221 -6.68 20.65 3.34
C ALA A 221 -7.42 21.81 4.00
N GLN A 222 -6.89 23.03 3.97
CA GLN A 222 -7.56 24.23 4.52
C GLN A 222 -8.89 24.50 3.83
N ALA A 223 -8.98 24.32 2.51
CA ALA A 223 -10.24 24.48 1.78
C ALA A 223 -11.26 23.41 2.20
N LEU A 224 -10.86 22.16 2.33
CA LEU A 224 -11.72 21.06 2.77
C LEU A 224 -12.16 21.22 4.24
N ILE A 225 -11.28 21.65 5.13
CA ILE A 225 -11.55 21.91 6.56
C ILE A 225 -12.73 22.88 6.74
N ALA A 226 -13.02 23.76 5.78
CA ALA A 226 -14.18 24.66 5.89
C ALA A 226 -15.53 23.91 6.02
N SER A 227 -15.66 22.70 5.49
CA SER A 227 -16.88 21.89 5.51
C SER A 227 -16.72 20.47 6.01
N ALA A 228 -15.51 19.92 6.03
CA ALA A 228 -15.26 18.55 6.48
C ALA A 228 -14.98 18.49 7.98
N ASP A 229 -15.41 17.41 8.62
CA ASP A 229 -15.24 17.12 10.05
C ASP A 229 -13.97 16.33 10.38
N LEU A 230 -13.38 15.70 9.35
CA LEU A 230 -12.16 14.92 9.40
C LEU A 230 -11.46 15.00 8.05
N ILE A 231 -10.13 14.98 8.02
CA ILE A 231 -9.33 14.98 6.78
C ILE A 231 -8.52 13.69 6.69
N SER A 232 -8.29 13.24 5.45
CA SER A 232 -7.28 12.24 5.10
C SER A 232 -6.59 12.65 3.81
N GLN A 233 -5.54 11.91 3.43
CA GLN A 233 -4.74 12.23 2.26
C GLN A 233 -4.27 10.99 1.50
N HIS A 234 -3.90 11.21 0.24
CA HIS A 234 -3.11 10.34 -0.62
C HIS A 234 -2.13 11.23 -1.40
N ALA A 235 -1.28 11.88 -0.63
CA ALA A 235 -0.20 12.76 -1.01
C ALA A 235 0.84 12.68 0.12
N ASP A 236 2.09 13.05 -0.11
CA ASP A 236 3.22 12.53 0.65
C ASP A 236 3.87 13.52 1.61
N SER A 237 3.38 14.79 1.65
CA SER A 237 3.95 15.82 2.52
C SER A 237 3.22 15.97 3.86
N MET A 238 3.80 16.79 4.73
CA MET A 238 3.21 17.19 6.01
C MET A 238 2.18 18.33 5.86
N GLY A 239 1.85 18.77 4.65
CA GLY A 239 0.96 19.92 4.40
C GLY A 239 -0.44 19.72 4.97
N ALA A 240 -1.11 18.62 4.63
CA ALA A 240 -2.45 18.33 5.10
C ALA A 240 -2.51 18.02 6.61
N PRO A 241 -1.65 17.15 7.19
CA PRO A 241 -1.61 16.93 8.65
C PRO A 241 -1.37 18.20 9.45
N SER A 242 -0.43 19.06 9.01
CA SER A 242 -0.14 20.33 9.68
C SER A 242 -1.34 21.27 9.67
N ALA A 243 -2.09 21.34 8.54
CA ALA A 243 -3.32 22.13 8.47
C ALA A 243 -4.39 21.61 9.45
N CYS A 244 -4.48 20.30 9.61
CA CYS A 244 -5.41 19.66 10.56
C CYS A 244 -5.03 19.98 12.01
N GLU A 245 -3.74 19.89 12.37
CA GLU A 245 -3.25 20.22 13.71
C GLU A 245 -3.49 21.69 14.03
N ASP A 246 -3.17 22.60 13.11
CA ASP A 246 -3.43 24.05 13.26
C ASP A 246 -4.93 24.36 13.50
N ALA A 247 -5.82 23.59 12.88
CA ALA A 247 -7.27 23.79 12.95
C ALA A 247 -7.96 22.96 14.05
N GLY A 248 -7.27 22.02 14.67
CA GLY A 248 -7.83 21.08 15.65
C GLY A 248 -8.86 20.12 15.04
N ILE A 249 -8.68 19.73 13.76
CA ILE A 249 -9.54 18.82 13.02
C ILE A 249 -8.88 17.43 12.98
N PRO A 250 -9.61 16.34 13.29
CA PRO A 250 -9.05 14.99 13.22
C PRO A 250 -8.43 14.67 11.87
N ASP A 251 -7.27 14.02 11.89
CA ASP A 251 -6.50 13.61 10.73
C ASP A 251 -6.25 12.09 10.72
N VAL A 252 -6.42 11.48 9.55
CA VAL A 252 -6.00 10.11 9.25
C VAL A 252 -5.01 10.19 8.11
N SER A 253 -3.73 10.11 8.45
CA SER A 253 -2.63 10.28 7.50
C SER A 253 -2.43 9.05 6.61
N TYR A 254 -1.45 9.10 5.72
CA TYR A 254 -1.05 8.03 4.81
C TYR A 254 0.48 7.82 4.85
N ASN A 255 0.93 6.59 4.60
CA ASN A 255 2.32 6.14 4.54
C ASN A 255 3.12 6.23 5.84
N GLY A 256 2.82 7.13 6.75
CA GLY A 256 3.59 7.31 7.98
C GLY A 256 2.81 7.90 9.14
N SER A 257 3.31 7.71 10.35
CA SER A 257 2.77 8.36 11.54
C SER A 257 3.21 9.82 11.59
N THR A 258 2.27 10.72 11.74
CA THR A 258 2.51 12.16 11.92
C THR A 258 2.35 12.60 13.36
N VAL A 259 2.26 11.65 14.31
CA VAL A 259 1.96 11.90 15.73
C VAL A 259 2.96 12.84 16.42
N GLU A 260 4.23 12.81 16.03
CA GLU A 260 5.25 13.70 16.63
C GLU A 260 4.98 15.17 16.33
N SER A 261 4.51 15.48 15.11
CA SER A 261 4.20 16.85 14.69
C SER A 261 2.73 17.22 14.90
N CYS A 262 1.83 16.24 14.88
CA CYS A 262 0.37 16.42 14.94
C CYS A 262 -0.25 15.59 16.09
N PRO A 263 0.21 15.74 17.35
CA PRO A 263 -0.18 14.85 18.45
C PRO A 263 -1.66 14.95 18.86
N ASN A 264 -2.34 16.05 18.51
CA ASN A 264 -3.72 16.29 18.94
C ASN A 264 -4.75 15.82 17.90
N THR A 265 -4.37 15.67 16.65
CA THR A 265 -5.29 15.42 15.54
C THR A 265 -5.04 14.12 14.80
N PHE A 266 -3.78 13.68 14.70
CA PHE A 266 -3.43 12.40 14.09
C PHE A 266 -4.08 11.22 14.81
N ILE A 267 -4.77 10.36 14.07
CA ILE A 267 -5.43 9.16 14.59
C ILE A 267 -4.61 7.90 14.28
N VAL A 268 -4.38 7.64 13.01
CA VAL A 268 -3.66 6.46 12.48
C VAL A 268 -3.28 6.70 11.03
N ALA A 269 -2.29 5.99 10.52
CA ALA A 269 -2.02 5.90 9.08
C ALA A 269 -1.94 4.43 8.63
N SER A 270 -2.39 4.15 7.41
CA SER A 270 -2.06 2.92 6.72
C SER A 270 -0.78 3.10 5.92
N ARG A 271 0.03 2.06 5.83
CA ARG A 271 1.25 2.05 5.04
C ARG A 271 1.54 0.68 4.43
N ILE A 272 2.31 0.66 3.37
CA ILE A 272 2.91 -0.57 2.86
C ILE A 272 4.19 -0.84 3.68
N ASN A 273 4.32 -2.05 4.18
CA ASN A 273 5.56 -2.58 4.71
C ASN A 273 6.30 -3.28 3.56
N TRP A 274 7.35 -2.64 3.05
CA TRP A 274 8.11 -3.13 1.91
C TRP A 274 9.17 -4.19 2.26
N ALA A 275 9.48 -4.40 3.54
CA ALA A 275 10.47 -5.39 3.96
C ALA A 275 10.18 -6.80 3.41
N PRO A 276 8.95 -7.35 3.44
CA PRO A 276 8.67 -8.66 2.86
C PRO A 276 8.99 -8.78 1.36
N TYR A 277 8.77 -7.70 0.60
CA TYR A 277 9.11 -7.68 -0.82
C TYR A 277 10.62 -7.67 -1.04
N PHE A 278 11.36 -6.80 -0.34
CA PHE A 278 12.82 -6.78 -0.45
C PHE A 278 13.46 -8.09 0.01
N GLU A 279 12.97 -8.68 1.10
CA GLU A 279 13.41 -10.02 1.51
C GLU A 279 13.16 -11.07 0.42
N TYR A 280 12.00 -11.01 -0.23
CA TYR A 280 11.62 -11.92 -1.30
C TYR A 280 12.57 -11.80 -2.51
N ILE A 281 12.71 -10.60 -3.10
CA ILE A 281 13.53 -10.44 -4.32
C ILE A 281 15.02 -10.75 -4.09
N LEU A 282 15.56 -10.35 -2.93
CA LEU A 282 16.95 -10.65 -2.57
C LEU A 282 17.16 -12.15 -2.35
N THR A 283 16.18 -12.84 -1.76
CA THR A 283 16.23 -14.29 -1.56
C THR A 283 16.13 -15.04 -2.90
N GLN A 284 15.23 -14.63 -3.80
CA GLN A 284 15.13 -15.22 -5.13
C GLN A 284 16.44 -15.07 -5.90
N LYS A 285 17.03 -13.87 -5.90
CA LYS A 285 18.33 -13.62 -6.54
C LYS A 285 19.46 -14.46 -5.93
N ALA A 286 19.53 -14.55 -4.61
CA ALA A 286 20.55 -15.36 -3.90
C ALA A 286 20.44 -16.86 -4.24
N LYS A 287 19.23 -17.37 -4.43
CA LYS A 287 18.98 -18.75 -4.81
C LYS A 287 19.13 -19.02 -6.32
N GLY A 288 19.19 -17.99 -7.13
CA GLY A 288 19.09 -18.10 -8.59
C GLY A 288 17.71 -18.56 -9.07
N GLU A 289 16.67 -18.25 -8.30
CA GLU A 289 15.27 -18.50 -8.61
C GLU A 289 14.65 -17.28 -9.29
N ALA A 290 13.61 -17.49 -10.11
CA ALA A 290 12.92 -16.38 -10.78
C ALA A 290 12.16 -15.52 -9.77
N ILE A 291 12.17 -14.20 -10.01
CA ILE A 291 11.28 -13.26 -9.35
C ILE A 291 9.94 -13.27 -10.09
N ASP A 292 8.83 -13.17 -9.37
CA ASP A 292 7.50 -13.08 -9.98
C ASP A 292 7.40 -11.85 -10.88
N THR A 293 6.74 -12.00 -12.02
CA THR A 293 6.53 -10.89 -12.96
C THR A 293 5.81 -9.71 -12.30
N ASP A 294 4.87 -10.03 -11.41
CA ASP A 294 4.09 -9.05 -10.67
C ASP A 294 3.75 -9.59 -9.27
N TRP A 295 4.20 -8.91 -8.24
CA TRP A 295 4.06 -9.35 -6.85
C TRP A 295 3.07 -8.47 -6.09
N THR A 296 2.10 -9.11 -5.42
CA THR A 296 1.12 -8.41 -4.58
C THR A 296 1.26 -8.80 -3.11
N GLY A 297 1.66 -7.83 -2.29
CA GLY A 297 1.60 -7.97 -0.84
C GLY A 297 0.20 -7.70 -0.29
N THR A 298 -0.18 -8.33 0.84
CA THR A 298 -1.50 -8.17 1.45
C THR A 298 -1.39 -7.92 2.95
N ILE A 299 -2.51 -7.65 3.59
CA ILE A 299 -2.57 -7.57 5.06
C ILE A 299 -2.20 -8.93 5.70
N ALA A 300 -2.60 -10.03 5.08
CA ALA A 300 -2.30 -11.39 5.56
C ALA A 300 -0.81 -11.75 5.44
N THR A 301 -0.09 -11.18 4.47
CA THR A 301 1.36 -11.37 4.29
C THR A 301 2.21 -10.39 5.09
N GLY A 302 1.58 -9.46 5.83
CA GLY A 302 2.27 -8.43 6.61
C GLY A 302 2.80 -7.25 5.78
N SER A 303 2.41 -7.16 4.50
CA SER A 303 2.80 -6.05 3.62
C SER A 303 1.89 -4.84 3.73
N VAL A 304 0.67 -5.01 4.25
CA VAL A 304 -0.23 -3.90 4.56
C VAL A 304 -0.38 -3.82 6.08
N VAL A 305 -0.02 -2.68 6.64
CA VAL A 305 -0.03 -2.45 8.09
C VAL A 305 -0.61 -1.09 8.44
N LEU A 306 -1.03 -0.93 9.69
CA LEU A 306 -1.33 0.35 10.30
C LEU A 306 -0.15 0.79 11.18
N THR A 307 0.05 2.10 11.31
CA THR A 307 0.85 2.66 12.38
C THR A 307 0.14 2.47 13.73
N ASP A 308 0.83 2.74 14.83
CA ASP A 308 0.19 2.78 16.13
C ASP A 308 -0.96 3.81 16.15
N VAL A 309 -2.08 3.44 16.79
CA VAL A 309 -3.23 4.33 16.96
C VAL A 309 -2.89 5.36 18.04
N ASN A 310 -3.04 6.62 17.73
CA ASN A 310 -2.98 7.68 18.74
C ASN A 310 -4.31 7.72 19.53
N GLU A 311 -4.37 6.97 20.63
CA GLU A 311 -5.56 6.85 21.45
C GLU A 311 -6.03 8.20 22.07
N GLN A 312 -5.16 9.23 22.10
CA GLN A 312 -5.54 10.57 22.55
C GLN A 312 -6.48 11.25 21.55
N ALA A 313 -6.28 11.04 20.26
CA ALA A 313 -7.07 11.64 19.19
C ALA A 313 -8.19 10.72 18.69
N ALA A 314 -7.98 9.40 18.75
CA ALA A 314 -8.94 8.40 18.31
C ALA A 314 -10.20 8.37 19.17
N ALA A 315 -11.29 7.84 18.62
CA ALA A 315 -12.49 7.50 19.39
C ALA A 315 -12.23 6.29 20.29
N ALA A 316 -12.94 6.21 21.42
CA ALA A 316 -12.86 5.05 22.30
C ALA A 316 -13.27 3.76 21.56
N GLY A 317 -12.53 2.66 21.78
CA GLY A 317 -12.79 1.37 21.14
C GLY A 317 -12.24 1.23 19.72
N THR A 318 -11.48 2.22 19.22
CA THR A 318 -10.88 2.18 17.87
C THR A 318 -9.92 1.00 17.75
N VAL A 319 -9.03 0.78 18.71
CA VAL A 319 -8.02 -0.29 18.65
C VAL A 319 -8.68 -1.67 18.53
N GLU A 320 -9.70 -1.95 19.37
CA GLU A 320 -10.43 -3.21 19.37
C GLU A 320 -11.19 -3.42 18.06
N LYS A 321 -11.83 -2.37 17.54
CA LYS A 321 -12.57 -2.47 16.27
C LYS A 321 -11.65 -2.68 15.07
N LEU A 322 -10.51 -2.03 15.05
CA LEU A 322 -9.51 -2.25 14.01
C LEU A 322 -8.96 -3.68 14.04
N ALA A 323 -8.71 -4.24 15.23
CA ALA A 323 -8.25 -5.63 15.36
C ALA A 323 -9.32 -6.64 14.87
N GLU A 324 -10.61 -6.39 15.18
CA GLU A 324 -11.72 -7.21 14.67
C GLU A 324 -11.78 -7.18 13.13
N VAL A 325 -11.83 -5.99 12.53
CA VAL A 325 -11.95 -5.84 11.07
C VAL A 325 -10.70 -6.35 10.35
N LYS A 326 -9.51 -6.15 10.93
CA LYS A 326 -8.26 -6.70 10.40
C LYS A 326 -8.32 -8.22 10.31
N ALA A 327 -8.78 -8.89 11.37
CA ALA A 327 -8.91 -10.35 11.37
C ALA A 327 -9.90 -10.85 10.31
N GLU A 328 -10.98 -10.10 10.02
CA GLU A 328 -11.93 -10.44 8.95
C GLU A 328 -11.31 -10.28 7.55
N LEU A 329 -10.49 -9.25 7.34
CA LEU A 329 -9.74 -9.05 6.10
C LEU A 329 -8.70 -10.15 5.89
N GLU A 330 -7.89 -10.46 6.92
CA GLU A 330 -6.89 -11.55 6.88
C GLU A 330 -7.52 -12.92 6.60
N ALA A 331 -8.72 -13.15 7.12
CA ALA A 331 -9.48 -14.36 6.86
C ALA A 331 -10.20 -14.36 5.50
N GLY A 332 -10.21 -13.24 4.75
CA GLY A 332 -10.93 -13.08 3.49
C GLY A 332 -12.46 -13.09 3.62
N THR A 333 -12.99 -13.00 4.86
CA THR A 333 -14.43 -12.99 5.13
C THR A 333 -15.07 -11.61 4.94
N ARG A 334 -14.28 -10.55 4.92
CA ARG A 334 -14.68 -9.20 4.56
C ARG A 334 -14.03 -8.81 3.23
N LYS A 335 -14.85 -8.28 2.32
CA LYS A 335 -14.39 -7.71 1.07
C LYS A 335 -14.49 -6.19 1.13
N VAL A 336 -13.40 -5.50 0.79
CA VAL A 336 -13.36 -4.03 0.83
C VAL A 336 -14.31 -3.43 -0.20
N PHE A 337 -14.24 -3.92 -1.42
CA PHE A 337 -15.08 -3.48 -2.54
C PHE A 337 -16.28 -4.43 -2.73
N ASP A 338 -17.06 -4.63 -1.65
CA ASP A 338 -18.24 -5.50 -1.63
C ASP A 338 -19.37 -4.90 -2.48
N THR A 339 -19.75 -5.60 -3.54
CA THR A 339 -20.88 -5.24 -4.42
C THR A 339 -22.12 -6.08 -4.15
N ALA A 340 -22.04 -7.10 -3.29
CA ALA A 340 -23.17 -7.95 -2.93
C ALA A 340 -24.06 -7.32 -1.86
N THR A 341 -23.50 -6.52 -0.95
CA THR A 341 -24.27 -5.83 0.08
C THR A 341 -25.07 -4.68 -0.53
N GLU A 342 -26.41 -4.75 -0.43
CA GLU A 342 -27.32 -3.75 -1.00
C GLU A 342 -26.99 -2.33 -0.51
N GLY A 343 -26.79 -1.41 -1.46
CA GLY A 343 -26.52 0.01 -1.19
C GLY A 343 -25.12 0.31 -0.64
N PHE A 344 -24.24 -0.70 -0.51
CA PHE A 344 -22.88 -0.44 -0.01
C PHE A 344 -22.01 0.24 -1.08
N ILE A 345 -21.97 -0.29 -2.31
CA ILE A 345 -21.38 0.38 -3.47
C ILE A 345 -22.50 0.61 -4.50
N THR A 346 -22.73 1.86 -4.86
CA THR A 346 -23.67 2.26 -5.90
C THR A 346 -23.05 3.32 -6.82
N VAL A 347 -23.52 3.35 -8.07
CA VAL A 347 -23.18 4.40 -9.05
C VAL A 347 -24.49 4.95 -9.60
N ASN A 348 -24.74 6.25 -9.43
CA ASN A 348 -26.00 6.92 -9.77
C ASN A 348 -27.25 6.24 -9.16
N GLY A 349 -27.13 5.72 -7.94
CA GLY A 349 -28.19 5.03 -7.21
C GLY A 349 -28.40 3.56 -7.61
N GLU A 350 -27.66 3.04 -8.58
CA GLU A 350 -27.78 1.67 -9.05
C GLU A 350 -26.66 0.79 -8.48
N ALA A 351 -26.96 -0.47 -8.16
CA ALA A 351 -25.98 -1.45 -7.70
C ALA A 351 -24.97 -1.80 -8.80
N VAL A 352 -23.71 -1.95 -8.43
CA VAL A 352 -22.65 -2.35 -9.35
C VAL A 352 -22.64 -3.87 -9.47
N THR A 353 -22.93 -4.39 -10.65
CA THR A 353 -22.95 -5.85 -10.93
C THR A 353 -21.93 -6.27 -11.98
N SER A 354 -21.27 -5.33 -12.63
CA SER A 354 -20.24 -5.55 -13.65
C SER A 354 -19.40 -4.28 -13.77
N TYR A 355 -18.11 -4.43 -13.96
CA TYR A 355 -17.20 -3.33 -14.27
C TYR A 355 -16.00 -3.84 -15.06
N MET A 356 -15.83 -3.32 -16.27
CA MET A 356 -14.67 -3.60 -17.10
C MET A 356 -13.51 -2.71 -16.68
N ALA A 357 -12.37 -3.30 -16.32
CA ALA A 357 -11.15 -2.60 -15.97
C ALA A 357 -10.07 -2.79 -17.05
N ASP A 358 -9.16 -1.83 -17.15
CA ASP A 358 -7.90 -1.99 -17.85
C ASP A 358 -6.86 -2.52 -16.87
N VAL A 359 -6.41 -3.76 -17.06
CA VAL A 359 -5.44 -4.41 -16.16
C VAL A 359 -4.12 -4.73 -16.82
N ASN A 360 -4.03 -4.62 -18.16
CA ASN A 360 -2.84 -5.00 -18.91
C ASN A 360 -1.95 -3.82 -19.34
N SER A 361 -2.45 -2.59 -19.23
CA SER A 361 -1.74 -1.36 -19.61
C SER A 361 -1.04 -1.40 -20.97
N ASP A 362 -1.68 -2.06 -21.92
CA ASP A 362 -1.21 -2.06 -23.31
C ASP A 362 -1.44 -0.68 -23.98
N ALA A 363 -0.94 -0.53 -25.20
CA ALA A 363 -1.05 0.75 -25.94
C ALA A 363 -2.51 1.12 -26.30
N ALA A 364 -3.45 0.20 -26.20
CA ALA A 364 -4.85 0.43 -26.51
C ALA A 364 -5.61 1.10 -25.36
N PHE A 365 -5.16 0.91 -24.10
CA PHE A 365 -5.83 1.41 -22.89
C PHE A 365 -7.32 1.04 -22.83
N GLU A 366 -7.64 -0.18 -23.27
CA GLU A 366 -9.02 -0.66 -23.34
C GLU A 366 -9.39 -1.37 -22.03
N LYS A 367 -10.53 -0.99 -21.47
CA LYS A 367 -11.12 -1.70 -20.32
C LYS A 367 -11.75 -3.01 -20.82
N ASP A 368 -10.99 -4.08 -20.82
CA ASP A 368 -11.34 -5.37 -21.40
C ASP A 368 -11.51 -6.53 -20.41
N THR A 369 -11.19 -6.28 -19.13
CA THR A 369 -11.23 -7.29 -18.08
C THR A 369 -12.37 -7.04 -17.10
N GLU A 370 -13.31 -8.03 -16.98
CA GLU A 370 -14.38 -7.94 -15.97
C GLU A 370 -13.77 -8.07 -14.57
N ALA A 371 -13.89 -7.02 -13.77
CA ALA A 371 -13.31 -6.94 -12.43
C ALA A 371 -14.33 -7.20 -11.31
N VAL A 372 -15.64 -7.26 -11.59
CA VAL A 372 -16.68 -7.58 -10.62
C VAL A 372 -17.14 -9.02 -10.78
N ALA A 373 -16.81 -9.86 -9.80
CA ALA A 373 -17.24 -11.25 -9.75
C ALA A 373 -17.45 -11.65 -8.27
N ASP A 374 -18.15 -12.74 -8.03
CA ASP A 374 -18.36 -13.32 -6.69
C ASP A 374 -18.86 -12.34 -5.62
N GLY A 375 -19.47 -11.21 -6.07
CA GLY A 375 -20.04 -10.19 -5.21
C GLY A 375 -19.08 -9.12 -4.72
N TYR A 376 -17.91 -8.98 -5.36
CA TYR A 376 -16.97 -7.90 -5.06
C TYR A 376 -16.13 -7.51 -6.28
N PHE A 377 -15.46 -6.36 -6.22
CA PHE A 377 -14.48 -5.95 -7.22
C PHE A 377 -13.10 -6.50 -6.82
N HIS A 378 -12.46 -7.22 -7.76
CA HIS A 378 -11.21 -7.97 -7.56
C HIS A 378 -9.97 -7.07 -7.69
N GLU A 379 -9.83 -6.07 -6.82
CA GLU A 379 -8.69 -5.15 -6.82
C GLU A 379 -7.39 -5.87 -6.49
N SER A 380 -6.32 -5.54 -7.20
CA SER A 380 -4.97 -6.10 -7.06
C SER A 380 -4.86 -7.63 -7.23
N GLU A 381 -5.87 -8.28 -7.81
CA GLU A 381 -5.86 -9.73 -8.08
C GLU A 381 -5.39 -10.07 -9.50
N TYR A 382 -5.53 -9.15 -10.46
CA TYR A 382 -5.10 -9.34 -11.86
C TYR A 382 -3.76 -8.68 -12.17
N ARG A 383 -3.39 -7.65 -11.42
CA ARG A 383 -2.06 -7.04 -11.34
C ARG A 383 -1.89 -6.41 -9.97
N SER A 384 -0.64 -6.18 -9.53
CA SER A 384 -0.36 -5.62 -8.20
C SER A 384 -0.79 -4.16 -8.07
N ALA A 385 -0.48 -3.34 -9.08
CA ALA A 385 -0.89 -1.93 -9.11
C ALA A 385 -2.42 -1.79 -9.19
N PRO A 386 -3.02 -0.89 -8.43
CA PRO A 386 -4.46 -0.67 -8.41
C PRO A 386 -5.04 -0.33 -9.78
N TYR A 387 -6.26 -0.82 -10.04
CA TYR A 387 -7.05 -0.53 -11.25
C TYR A 387 -8.51 -0.18 -10.96
N PHE A 388 -8.89 -0.03 -9.68
CA PHE A 388 -10.19 0.50 -9.31
C PHE A 388 -10.25 2.00 -9.62
N ASP A 389 -10.99 2.38 -10.64
CA ASP A 389 -11.16 3.77 -11.09
C ASP A 389 -12.63 4.21 -11.16
N MET A 390 -13.52 3.48 -10.46
CA MET A 390 -14.95 3.73 -10.45
C MET A 390 -15.30 4.89 -9.52
N GLN A 391 -16.08 5.86 -10.03
CA GLN A 391 -16.64 6.90 -9.19
C GLN A 391 -17.95 6.41 -8.58
N ILE A 392 -17.97 6.21 -7.25
CA ILE A 392 -19.14 5.73 -6.52
C ILE A 392 -19.93 6.85 -5.84
N ASP A 393 -21.19 6.58 -5.50
CA ASP A 393 -22.03 7.51 -4.77
C ASP A 393 -21.51 7.79 -3.35
N GLY A 394 -21.70 9.02 -2.88
CA GLY A 394 -21.24 9.48 -1.56
C GLY A 394 -19.87 10.14 -1.59
N ILE A 395 -19.16 10.07 -2.73
CA ILE A 395 -17.88 10.76 -2.95
C ILE A 395 -18.08 11.85 -4.01
N THR A 396 -17.59 13.05 -3.72
CA THR A 396 -17.65 14.21 -4.64
C THR A 396 -16.24 14.67 -4.97
N LEU A 397 -15.88 14.65 -6.25
CA LEU A 397 -14.63 15.22 -6.71
C LEU A 397 -14.81 16.72 -6.93
N LEU A 398 -14.01 17.55 -6.26
CA LEU A 398 -14.07 19.03 -6.39
C LEU A 398 -13.29 19.52 -7.61
N ASN A 399 -12.28 18.78 -8.04
CA ASN A 399 -11.47 19.00 -9.24
C ASN A 399 -10.93 17.67 -9.76
N ALA A 400 -10.09 17.71 -10.80
CA ALA A 400 -9.30 16.57 -11.28
C ALA A 400 -7.89 17.04 -11.62
N ALA A 401 -6.91 16.13 -11.54
CA ALA A 401 -5.51 16.37 -11.88
C ALA A 401 -4.92 15.13 -12.58
N PHE A 402 -4.26 15.30 -13.73
CA PHE A 402 -3.68 14.26 -14.58
C PHE A 402 -2.28 14.68 -15.05
#